data_8fd6288aba476dca7bc6cbb79e028818
#
_entry.id   8fd6288aba476dca7bc6cbb79e028818
#
_cell.length_a   1.000
_cell.length_b   1.000
_cell.length_c   1.000
_cell.angle_alpha   90.00
_cell.angle_beta   90.00
_cell.angle_gamma   90.00
#
_symmetry.space_group_name_H-M   'P 1'
#
loop_
_entity.id
_entity.type
_entity.pdbx_description
1 polymer ?
#
loop_
_entity_poly.entity_id
_entity_poly.type
_entity_poly.pdbx_seq_one_letter_code
_entity_poly.pdbx_strand_id
1 'polypeptide(L)'
;MASEKLPSQLNKILHDIVDDAPVCDTGEGKSKASKREVTYGFHLVEGKMGHTMQDYHVARFEERDGNEPDFWDDTMKAIKKAYHSTNRKILKKKASDDVSTRGGSTAVTVIIINGESLVVANVGDSRAIISESGIARRLSVDHEPLMEKEEIESRGGFVIRQRGNVPRVDGQLAMSRAFGDQTVKEHISSDPDLVIEDIDADAEFIILASDGLWTVMSDQEAVDTVKDVKDARKAAMELINEALHRESKDDISCIVVRLG
;
A
#
# COMPACT_ATOMS: atom_id res chain seq x y z
N MET A 1 -16.64 29.67 -10.41
CA MET A 1 -16.26 28.50 -9.61
C MET A 1 -15.74 27.46 -10.59
N ALA A 2 -14.43 27.38 -10.74
CA ALA A 2 -13.78 26.40 -11.61
C ALA A 2 -13.83 25.04 -10.90
N SER A 3 -14.43 24.07 -11.55
CA SER A 3 -14.42 22.66 -11.14
C SER A 3 -12.99 22.17 -11.19
N GLU A 4 -12.32 22.03 -10.05
CA GLU A 4 -11.01 21.41 -9.94
C GLU A 4 -11.10 19.93 -10.35
N LYS A 5 -10.67 19.63 -11.57
CA LYS A 5 -10.45 18.26 -12.02
C LYS A 5 -9.13 17.78 -11.41
N LEU A 6 -9.20 16.84 -10.47
CA LEU A 6 -8.05 16.05 -10.05
C LEU A 6 -7.44 15.31 -11.26
N PRO A 7 -6.13 14.93 -11.22
CA PRO A 7 -5.53 14.06 -12.21
C PRO A 7 -6.42 12.83 -12.41
N SER A 8 -6.96 12.67 -13.62
CA SER A 8 -8.06 11.73 -13.88
C SER A 8 -7.67 10.26 -13.66
N GLN A 9 -6.38 9.98 -13.63
CA GLN A 9 -5.85 8.62 -13.55
C GLN A 9 -5.46 8.17 -12.14
N LEU A 10 -4.93 9.06 -11.28
CA LEU A 10 -4.79 8.71 -9.86
C LEU A 10 -6.17 8.42 -9.24
N ASN A 11 -7.19 9.17 -9.69
CA ASN A 11 -8.58 8.88 -9.36
C ASN A 11 -9.07 7.55 -9.93
N LYS A 12 -8.55 7.11 -11.08
CA LYS A 12 -8.93 5.83 -11.69
C LYS A 12 -8.28 4.65 -10.97
N ILE A 13 -7.00 4.77 -10.60
CA ILE A 13 -6.29 3.76 -9.78
C ILE A 13 -7.05 3.48 -8.49
N LEU A 14 -7.51 4.53 -7.82
CA LEU A 14 -8.25 4.44 -6.57
C LEU A 14 -9.75 4.14 -6.76
N HIS A 15 -10.26 4.20 -8.00
CA HIS A 15 -11.66 3.87 -8.32
C HIS A 15 -11.84 2.38 -8.66
N ASP A 16 -10.80 1.73 -9.16
CA ASP A 16 -10.84 0.30 -9.53
C ASP A 16 -10.83 -0.64 -8.29
N ILE A 17 -10.65 -0.09 -7.09
CA ILE A 17 -10.59 -0.82 -5.80
C ILE A 17 -11.98 -1.40 -5.36
N VAL A 18 -13.05 -1.23 -6.11
CA VAL A 18 -14.42 -1.46 -5.61
C VAL A 18 -15.14 -2.65 -6.23
N ASP A 19 -14.57 -3.30 -7.23
CA ASP A 19 -15.17 -4.50 -7.85
C ASP A 19 -14.39 -5.77 -7.48
N ASP A 20 -15.12 -6.89 -7.33
CA ASP A 20 -14.68 -8.20 -6.81
C ASP A 20 -13.19 -8.54 -7.04
N ALA A 21 -12.42 -8.54 -5.96
CA ALA A 21 -11.03 -8.98 -6.00
C ALA A 21 -10.96 -10.48 -6.35
N PRO A 22 -10.03 -10.90 -7.23
CA PRO A 22 -9.90 -12.32 -7.59
C PRO A 22 -9.33 -13.12 -6.42
N VAL A 23 -9.77 -14.38 -6.28
CA VAL A 23 -9.28 -15.33 -5.27
C VAL A 23 -7.78 -15.59 -5.38
N CYS A 24 -7.23 -15.50 -6.60
CA CYS A 24 -5.81 -15.55 -6.90
C CYS A 24 -5.56 -14.82 -8.21
N ASP A 25 -4.54 -13.97 -8.24
CA ASP A 25 -4.10 -13.26 -9.44
C ASP A 25 -2.58 -13.17 -9.49
N THR A 26 -2.02 -13.11 -10.71
CA THR A 26 -0.58 -13.00 -10.96
C THR A 26 -0.30 -12.33 -12.28
N GLY A 27 0.74 -11.52 -12.34
CA GLY A 27 1.16 -10.86 -13.56
C GLY A 27 2.54 -10.22 -13.47
N GLU A 28 2.96 -9.62 -14.56
CA GLU A 28 4.27 -8.98 -14.69
C GLU A 28 4.26 -7.86 -15.73
N GLY A 29 5.27 -7.00 -15.67
CA GLY A 29 5.49 -5.96 -16.67
C GLY A 29 6.94 -5.50 -16.73
N LYS A 30 7.31 -4.83 -17.82
CA LYS A 30 8.67 -4.32 -18.07
C LYS A 30 8.61 -2.92 -18.69
N SER A 31 9.48 -2.02 -18.22
CA SER A 31 9.60 -0.68 -18.80
C SER A 31 10.19 -0.73 -20.22
N LYS A 32 9.70 0.14 -21.11
CA LYS A 32 10.20 0.27 -22.47
C LYS A 32 11.18 1.40 -22.65
N ALA A 33 11.13 2.41 -21.78
CA ALA A 33 11.97 3.60 -21.84
C ALA A 33 12.25 4.12 -20.43
N SER A 34 13.47 3.93 -19.95
CA SER A 34 13.98 4.55 -18.72
C SER A 34 15.49 4.45 -18.72
N LYS A 35 16.18 5.26 -17.93
CA LYS A 35 17.64 5.15 -17.76
C LYS A 35 18.04 3.84 -17.07
N ARG A 36 17.11 3.23 -16.34
CA ARG A 36 17.26 1.95 -15.67
C ARG A 36 16.14 1.01 -16.16
N GLU A 37 16.46 -0.24 -16.41
CA GLU A 37 15.45 -1.24 -16.69
C GLU A 37 14.64 -1.51 -15.42
N VAL A 38 13.33 -1.33 -15.48
CA VAL A 38 12.43 -1.63 -14.36
C VAL A 38 11.48 -2.73 -14.80
N THR A 39 11.39 -3.79 -14.01
CA THR A 39 10.39 -4.85 -14.19
C THR A 39 9.59 -5.01 -12.90
N TYR A 40 8.32 -5.35 -13.03
CA TYR A 40 7.52 -5.73 -11.87
C TYR A 40 6.86 -7.09 -12.07
N GLY A 41 6.60 -7.76 -10.98
CA GLY A 41 5.74 -8.92 -10.91
C GLY A 41 4.91 -8.87 -9.64
N PHE A 42 3.72 -9.41 -9.70
CA PHE A 42 2.81 -9.47 -8.57
C PHE A 42 2.17 -10.85 -8.45
N HIS A 43 1.78 -11.16 -7.23
CA HIS A 43 0.97 -12.31 -6.89
C HIS A 43 0.09 -11.96 -5.69
N LEU A 44 -1.11 -12.51 -5.66
CA LEU A 44 -2.00 -12.42 -4.51
C LEU A 44 -2.76 -13.73 -4.33
N VAL A 45 -3.14 -14.01 -3.10
CA VAL A 45 -3.87 -15.22 -2.73
C VAL A 45 -4.80 -14.95 -1.55
N GLU A 46 -6.02 -15.50 -1.62
CA GLU A 46 -6.99 -15.43 -0.53
C GLU A 46 -6.51 -16.24 0.67
N GLY A 47 -6.66 -15.68 1.85
CA GLY A 47 -6.31 -16.29 3.12
C GLY A 47 -7.32 -17.33 3.60
N LYS A 48 -7.14 -17.77 4.85
CA LYS A 48 -7.97 -18.81 5.50
C LYS A 48 -8.90 -18.25 6.58
N MET A 49 -9.14 -16.95 6.59
CA MET A 49 -9.97 -16.28 7.61
C MET A 49 -11.47 -16.46 7.42
N GLY A 50 -11.92 -17.08 6.30
CA GLY A 50 -13.31 -17.38 6.02
C GLY A 50 -14.12 -16.20 5.47
N HIS A 51 -13.47 -15.18 4.96
CA HIS A 51 -14.04 -14.08 4.17
C HIS A 51 -13.52 -14.16 2.73
N THR A 52 -14.16 -13.48 1.82
CA THR A 52 -13.66 -13.30 0.45
C THR A 52 -12.41 -12.40 0.43
N MET A 53 -11.59 -12.53 -0.60
CA MET A 53 -10.39 -11.73 -0.82
C MET A 53 -10.66 -10.23 -0.59
N GLN A 54 -9.88 -9.61 0.29
CA GLN A 54 -9.99 -8.19 0.64
C GLN A 54 -8.78 -7.37 0.16
N ASP A 55 -7.69 -8.04 -0.25
CA ASP A 55 -6.52 -7.40 -0.82
C ASP A 55 -6.74 -7.08 -2.31
N TYR A 56 -6.21 -5.94 -2.72
CA TYR A 56 -6.19 -5.49 -4.10
C TYR A 56 -4.83 -4.85 -4.44
N HIS A 57 -4.41 -5.00 -5.69
CA HIS A 57 -3.16 -4.41 -6.16
C HIS A 57 -3.31 -3.75 -7.53
N VAL A 58 -2.42 -2.80 -7.81
CA VAL A 58 -2.24 -2.21 -9.14
C VAL A 58 -0.75 -2.06 -9.41
N ALA A 59 -0.27 -2.63 -10.52
CA ALA A 59 1.09 -2.42 -11.00
C ALA A 59 1.06 -2.18 -12.51
N ARG A 60 1.60 -1.02 -12.96
CA ARG A 60 1.59 -0.66 -14.38
C ARG A 60 2.64 0.39 -14.72
N PHE A 61 3.01 0.47 -15.99
CA PHE A 61 3.76 1.59 -16.54
C PHE A 61 2.82 2.60 -17.19
N GLU A 62 3.10 3.88 -16.97
CA GLU A 62 2.38 4.98 -17.61
C GLU A 62 3.36 5.95 -18.26
N GLU A 63 3.10 6.31 -19.52
CA GLU A 63 3.75 7.43 -20.19
C GLU A 63 2.92 8.69 -19.90
N ARG A 64 3.59 9.75 -19.44
CA ARG A 64 2.97 11.04 -19.19
C ARG A 64 3.66 12.11 -20.01
N ASP A 65 2.86 12.92 -20.69
CA ASP A 65 3.32 13.97 -21.59
C ASP A 65 3.74 15.28 -20.89
N GLY A 66 3.82 15.29 -19.55
CA GLY A 66 4.20 16.45 -18.75
C GLY A 66 3.13 17.55 -18.66
N ASN A 67 1.95 17.34 -19.23
CA ASN A 67 0.85 18.32 -19.22
C ASN A 67 -0.01 18.28 -17.94
N GLU A 68 0.45 17.66 -16.86
CA GLU A 68 -0.19 17.70 -15.54
C GLU A 68 0.65 18.54 -14.57
N PRO A 69 0.59 19.87 -14.64
CA PRO A 69 1.46 20.76 -13.86
C PRO A 69 1.35 20.51 -12.35
N ASP A 70 0.16 20.24 -11.84
CA ASP A 70 -0.09 20.03 -10.39
C ASP A 70 0.74 18.88 -9.79
N PHE A 71 1.03 17.82 -10.55
CA PHE A 71 1.83 16.68 -10.07
C PHE A 71 3.33 16.99 -10.09
N TRP A 72 3.81 17.61 -11.16
CA TRP A 72 5.24 17.90 -11.32
C TRP A 72 5.71 19.11 -10.50
N ASP A 73 4.82 20.10 -10.29
CA ASP A 73 5.12 21.29 -9.50
C ASP A 73 5.18 20.99 -7.99
N ASP A 74 4.31 20.08 -7.50
CA ASP A 74 4.28 19.69 -6.08
C ASP A 74 3.71 18.26 -5.93
N THR A 75 4.56 17.26 -6.16
CA THR A 75 4.22 15.84 -6.11
C THR A 75 3.63 15.44 -4.76
N MET A 76 4.19 15.93 -3.65
CA MET A 76 3.70 15.61 -2.30
C MET A 76 2.29 16.11 -2.10
N LYS A 77 2.00 17.34 -2.50
CA LYS A 77 0.66 17.93 -2.40
C LYS A 77 -0.34 17.23 -3.29
N ALA A 78 0.06 16.84 -4.50
CA ALA A 78 -0.78 16.12 -5.44
C ALA A 78 -1.19 14.75 -4.87
N ILE A 79 -0.25 14.01 -4.28
CA ILE A 79 -0.53 12.71 -3.65
C ILE A 79 -1.43 12.86 -2.42
N LYS A 80 -1.13 13.78 -1.51
CA LYS A 80 -2.01 14.07 -0.36
C LYS A 80 -3.43 14.39 -0.80
N LYS A 81 -3.57 15.27 -1.80
CA LYS A 81 -4.88 15.63 -2.39
C LYS A 81 -5.62 14.41 -2.95
N ALA A 82 -4.90 13.47 -3.58
CA ALA A 82 -5.46 12.23 -4.10
C ALA A 82 -5.97 11.32 -2.97
N TYR A 83 -5.17 11.11 -1.93
CA TYR A 83 -5.52 10.32 -0.75
C TYR A 83 -6.77 10.90 -0.04
N HIS A 84 -6.79 12.19 0.23
CA HIS A 84 -7.96 12.87 0.80
C HIS A 84 -9.21 12.77 -0.07
N SER A 85 -9.05 12.90 -1.40
CA SER A 85 -10.16 12.78 -2.33
C SER A 85 -10.74 11.38 -2.33
N THR A 86 -9.89 10.36 -2.30
CA THR A 86 -10.27 8.95 -2.22
C THR A 86 -11.04 8.66 -0.95
N ASN A 87 -10.48 9.03 0.20
CA ASN A 87 -11.16 8.88 1.48
C ASN A 87 -12.56 9.53 1.46
N ARG A 88 -12.65 10.75 0.93
CA ARG A 88 -13.93 11.47 0.82
C ARG A 88 -14.92 10.76 -0.09
N LYS A 89 -14.47 10.16 -1.19
CA LYS A 89 -15.32 9.39 -2.11
C LYS A 89 -15.84 8.12 -1.44
N ILE A 90 -14.98 7.37 -0.74
CA ILE A 90 -15.35 6.17 0.00
C ILE A 90 -16.42 6.50 1.04
N LEU A 91 -16.21 7.55 1.84
CA LEU A 91 -17.17 7.97 2.86
C LEU A 91 -18.51 8.45 2.28
N LYS A 92 -18.50 9.11 1.10
CA LYS A 92 -19.73 9.56 0.43
C LYS A 92 -20.52 8.42 -0.20
N LYS A 93 -19.85 7.43 -0.82
CA LYS A 93 -20.52 6.28 -1.44
C LYS A 93 -21.32 5.49 -0.41
N LYS A 94 -20.79 5.34 0.78
CA LYS A 94 -21.44 4.67 1.92
C LYS A 94 -22.71 5.35 2.44
N ALA A 95 -22.81 6.66 2.28
CA ALA A 95 -24.00 7.40 2.73
C ALA A 95 -25.21 7.23 1.79
N SER A 96 -25.02 6.73 0.56
CA SER A 96 -26.07 6.55 -0.45
C SER A 96 -26.63 5.13 -0.54
N ASP A 97 -25.92 4.13 -0.02
CA ASP A 97 -26.34 2.72 -0.06
C ASP A 97 -26.84 2.27 1.31
N ASP A 98 -27.99 1.64 1.33
CA ASP A 98 -28.69 1.16 2.54
C ASP A 98 -27.99 -0.01 3.25
N VAL A 99 -26.85 -0.46 2.71
CA VAL A 99 -25.99 -1.47 3.32
C VAL A 99 -24.88 -0.74 4.11
N SER A 100 -24.96 -0.81 5.43
CA SER A 100 -23.94 -0.24 6.34
C SER A 100 -22.59 -0.92 6.14
N THR A 101 -21.85 -0.51 5.13
CA THR A 101 -20.48 -0.95 4.92
C THR A 101 -19.57 -0.25 5.93
N ARG A 102 -19.20 -0.98 6.99
CA ARG A 102 -18.34 -0.48 8.09
C ARG A 102 -16.84 -0.59 7.80
N GLY A 103 -16.46 -0.91 6.57
CA GLY A 103 -15.07 -1.19 6.24
C GLY A 103 -14.23 0.06 5.90
N GLY A 104 -12.95 -0.09 6.07
CA GLY A 104 -11.88 0.80 5.62
C GLY A 104 -10.90 0.08 4.70
N SER A 105 -9.85 0.78 4.29
CA SER A 105 -8.75 0.20 3.51
C SER A 105 -7.44 0.88 3.86
N THR A 106 -6.36 0.11 3.90
CA THR A 106 -4.98 0.60 3.86
C THR A 106 -4.59 0.92 2.42
N ALA A 107 -3.50 1.62 2.21
CA ALA A 107 -2.88 1.79 0.90
C ALA A 107 -1.39 2.10 1.02
N VAL A 108 -0.56 1.28 0.41
CA VAL A 108 0.84 1.60 0.14
C VAL A 108 1.03 1.81 -1.36
N THR A 109 1.68 2.91 -1.73
CA THR A 109 1.90 3.31 -3.12
C THR A 109 3.36 3.62 -3.33
N VAL A 110 3.95 3.08 -4.41
CA VAL A 110 5.29 3.44 -4.89
C VAL A 110 5.17 3.94 -6.33
N ILE A 111 5.69 5.13 -6.60
CA ILE A 111 5.77 5.71 -7.95
C ILE A 111 7.25 5.86 -8.29
N ILE A 112 7.69 5.18 -9.33
CA ILE A 112 9.06 5.29 -9.85
C ILE A 112 9.02 6.23 -11.06
N ILE A 113 9.82 7.30 -10.98
CA ILE A 113 9.87 8.35 -12.00
C ILE A 113 11.15 8.17 -12.79
N ASN A 114 11.03 7.87 -14.08
CA ASN A 114 12.12 7.70 -15.05
C ASN A 114 13.20 6.66 -14.64
N GLY A 115 12.91 5.81 -13.64
CA GLY A 115 13.88 4.87 -13.08
C GLY A 115 14.96 5.53 -12.20
N GLU A 116 14.80 6.80 -11.81
CA GLU A 116 15.79 7.58 -11.06
C GLU A 116 15.33 7.96 -9.67
N SER A 117 14.06 8.33 -9.53
CA SER A 117 13.51 8.77 -8.25
C SER A 117 12.28 7.93 -7.89
N LEU A 118 12.03 7.78 -6.61
CA LEU A 118 10.83 7.13 -6.09
C LEU A 118 10.06 8.04 -5.14
N VAL A 119 8.75 7.88 -5.18
CA VAL A 119 7.83 8.51 -4.25
C VAL A 119 7.04 7.41 -3.59
N VAL A 120 7.06 7.36 -2.27
CA VAL A 120 6.32 6.38 -1.47
C VAL A 120 5.26 7.09 -0.65
N ALA A 121 4.05 6.56 -0.66
CA ALA A 121 2.95 7.04 0.16
C ALA A 121 2.30 5.87 0.89
N ASN A 122 2.06 5.99 2.19
CA ASN A 122 1.45 4.94 3.00
C ASN A 122 0.34 5.46 3.92
N VAL A 123 -0.74 4.70 3.99
CA VAL A 123 -1.82 4.79 5.00
C VAL A 123 -2.16 3.38 5.45
N GLY A 124 -1.92 3.06 6.72
CA GLY A 124 -2.18 1.74 7.30
C GLY A 124 -0.91 0.93 7.55
N ASP A 125 -1.03 -0.37 7.59
CA ASP A 125 -0.02 -1.37 7.96
C ASP A 125 0.44 -2.27 6.80
N SER A 126 -0.02 -2.02 5.58
CA SER A 126 0.67 -2.46 4.37
C SER A 126 2.02 -1.75 4.28
N ARG A 127 3.04 -2.42 3.76
CA ARG A 127 4.42 -1.90 3.84
C ARG A 127 5.16 -2.02 2.52
N ALA A 128 6.03 -1.04 2.28
CA ALA A 128 7.05 -1.06 1.22
C ALA A 128 8.45 -1.08 1.82
N ILE A 129 9.31 -1.91 1.25
CA ILE A 129 10.75 -1.98 1.57
C ILE A 129 11.57 -1.95 0.29
N ILE A 130 12.83 -1.55 0.38
CA ILE A 130 13.83 -1.63 -0.69
C ILE A 130 14.99 -2.52 -0.25
N SER A 131 15.56 -3.29 -1.18
CA SER A 131 16.83 -3.99 -1.00
C SER A 131 17.95 -3.14 -1.60
N GLU A 132 18.94 -2.82 -0.79
CA GLU A 132 20.15 -2.10 -1.17
C GLU A 132 21.36 -2.97 -0.78
N SER A 133 22.10 -3.48 -1.78
CA SER A 133 23.21 -4.42 -1.56
C SER A 133 22.82 -5.63 -0.67
N GLY A 134 21.62 -6.16 -0.84
CA GLY A 134 21.09 -7.30 -0.07
C GLY A 134 20.60 -6.96 1.34
N ILE A 135 20.59 -5.68 1.72
CA ILE A 135 20.07 -5.21 3.03
C ILE A 135 18.69 -4.60 2.86
N ALA A 136 17.75 -5.00 3.72
CA ALA A 136 16.41 -4.45 3.72
C ALA A 136 16.39 -3.06 4.39
N ARG A 137 15.78 -2.07 3.72
CA ARG A 137 15.45 -0.77 4.29
C ARG A 137 13.97 -0.46 4.08
N ARG A 138 13.29 0.01 5.12
CA ARG A 138 11.89 0.44 5.02
C ARG A 138 11.76 1.73 4.23
N LEU A 139 10.78 1.74 3.33
CA LEU A 139 10.34 2.92 2.59
C LEU A 139 9.05 3.52 3.19
N SER A 140 8.30 2.75 3.95
CA SER A 140 7.06 3.20 4.62
C SER A 140 7.10 2.90 6.11
N VAL A 141 6.25 3.59 6.87
CA VAL A 141 6.04 3.38 8.30
C VAL A 141 4.65 2.77 8.48
N ASP A 142 4.56 1.70 9.27
CA ASP A 142 3.28 1.07 9.62
C ASP A 142 2.56 1.95 10.66
N HIS A 143 1.28 2.22 10.43
CA HIS A 143 0.47 3.06 11.30
C HIS A 143 -0.18 2.22 12.40
N GLU A 144 0.58 1.98 13.46
CA GLU A 144 0.12 1.22 14.62
C GLU A 144 -0.54 2.12 15.69
N PRO A 145 -1.67 1.69 16.29
CA PRO A 145 -2.38 2.50 17.28
C PRO A 145 -1.54 2.96 18.48
N LEU A 146 -0.57 2.18 18.93
CA LEU A 146 0.29 2.56 20.05
C LEU A 146 1.28 3.66 19.69
N MET A 147 1.74 3.70 18.44
CA MET A 147 2.70 4.71 17.97
C MET A 147 2.04 6.08 17.82
N GLU A 148 0.76 6.12 17.45
CA GLU A 148 -0.02 7.35 17.26
C GLU A 148 -1.07 7.58 18.36
N LYS A 149 -0.86 6.98 19.53
CA LYS A 149 -1.81 7.01 20.65
C LYS A 149 -2.18 8.44 21.08
N GLU A 150 -1.20 9.31 21.22
CA GLU A 150 -1.42 10.70 21.65
C GLU A 150 -2.31 11.46 20.65
N GLU A 151 -2.12 11.21 19.36
CA GLU A 151 -2.91 11.84 18.31
C GLU A 151 -4.37 11.33 18.31
N ILE A 152 -4.55 10.01 18.48
CA ILE A 152 -5.88 9.39 18.60
C ILE A 152 -6.61 9.96 19.82
N GLU A 153 -5.95 10.02 20.98
CA GLU A 153 -6.53 10.53 22.22
C GLU A 153 -6.83 12.04 22.13
N SER A 154 -6.01 12.82 21.43
CA SER A 154 -6.27 14.25 21.19
C SER A 154 -7.53 14.50 20.36
N ARG A 155 -7.94 13.54 19.53
CA ARG A 155 -9.18 13.55 18.77
C ARG A 155 -10.38 12.96 19.51
N GLY A 156 -10.20 12.57 20.78
CA GLY A 156 -11.27 12.04 21.64
C GLY A 156 -11.44 10.51 21.58
N GLY A 157 -10.61 9.80 20.81
CA GLY A 157 -10.54 8.35 20.77
C GLY A 157 -9.73 7.76 21.93
N PHE A 158 -9.60 6.46 21.96
CA PHE A 158 -8.73 5.76 22.90
C PHE A 158 -8.07 4.54 22.24
N VAL A 159 -6.92 4.12 22.80
CA VAL A 159 -6.24 2.91 22.37
C VAL A 159 -6.31 1.87 23.47
N ILE A 160 -6.86 0.70 23.16
CA ILE A 160 -6.93 -0.41 24.10
C ILE A 160 -6.28 -1.66 23.53
N ARG A 161 -5.54 -2.37 24.39
CA ARG A 161 -4.99 -3.68 24.10
C ARG A 161 -5.63 -4.72 25.01
N GLN A 162 -6.48 -5.56 24.46
CA GLN A 162 -7.00 -6.72 25.18
C GLN A 162 -5.93 -7.81 25.30
N ARG A 163 -5.98 -8.60 26.38
CA ARG A 163 -5.00 -9.66 26.61
C ARG A 163 -4.97 -10.66 25.44
N GLY A 164 -3.79 -10.83 24.84
CA GLY A 164 -3.60 -11.74 23.69
C GLY A 164 -3.95 -11.15 22.33
N ASN A 165 -4.39 -9.89 22.25
CA ASN A 165 -4.75 -9.23 21.01
C ASN A 165 -3.82 -8.05 20.68
N VAL A 166 -3.86 -7.60 19.42
CA VAL A 166 -3.21 -6.37 18.98
C VAL A 166 -3.92 -5.13 19.54
N PRO A 167 -3.19 -4.00 19.73
CA PRO A 167 -3.80 -2.73 20.12
C PRO A 167 -4.83 -2.27 19.09
N ARG A 168 -5.93 -1.66 19.56
CA ARG A 168 -7.01 -1.18 18.68
C ARG A 168 -7.47 0.22 19.06
N VAL A 169 -7.76 1.03 18.07
CA VAL A 169 -8.47 2.30 18.21
C VAL A 169 -9.92 2.00 18.55
N ASP A 170 -10.43 2.59 19.66
CA ASP A 170 -11.79 2.41 20.19
C ASP A 170 -12.20 0.94 20.38
N GLY A 171 -11.22 0.06 20.54
CA GLY A 171 -11.43 -1.38 20.63
C GLY A 171 -11.82 -2.06 19.32
N GLN A 172 -11.79 -1.35 18.19
CA GLN A 172 -12.26 -1.82 16.88
C GLN A 172 -11.12 -2.01 15.87
N LEU A 173 -10.44 -0.94 15.48
CA LEU A 173 -9.49 -0.95 14.37
C LEU A 173 -8.05 -1.17 14.84
N ALA A 174 -7.34 -2.13 14.22
CA ALA A 174 -5.97 -2.50 14.59
C ALA A 174 -4.89 -1.55 14.03
N MET A 175 -5.27 -0.57 13.22
CA MET A 175 -4.38 0.45 12.65
C MET A 175 -4.85 1.86 13.03
N SER A 176 -3.93 2.84 13.02
CA SER A 176 -4.22 4.24 13.39
C SER A 176 -4.56 5.12 12.21
N ARG A 177 -4.30 4.65 10.98
CA ARG A 177 -4.67 5.34 9.75
C ARG A 177 -5.29 4.38 8.74
N ALA A 178 -6.38 4.82 8.10
CA ALA A 178 -7.08 4.08 7.05
C ALA A 178 -7.95 5.02 6.20
N PHE A 179 -8.30 4.58 4.99
CA PHE A 179 -9.43 5.15 4.26
C PHE A 179 -10.76 4.61 4.79
N GLY A 180 -11.82 5.40 4.67
CA GLY A 180 -13.15 4.95 5.09
C GLY A 180 -13.26 4.77 6.59
N ASP A 181 -13.77 3.62 7.03
CA ASP A 181 -13.95 3.22 8.42
C ASP A 181 -14.72 4.24 9.28
N GLN A 182 -15.95 4.50 8.85
CA GLN A 182 -16.77 5.60 9.38
C GLN A 182 -16.98 5.56 10.89
N THR A 183 -16.94 4.37 11.50
CA THR A 183 -17.18 4.20 12.93
C THR A 183 -16.10 4.78 13.84
N VAL A 184 -14.87 4.83 13.35
CA VAL A 184 -13.71 5.37 14.07
C VAL A 184 -13.07 6.57 13.36
N LYS A 185 -13.70 7.07 12.29
CA LYS A 185 -13.11 8.07 11.39
C LYS A 185 -12.76 9.39 12.05
N GLU A 186 -13.45 9.78 13.09
CA GLU A 186 -13.16 11.01 13.83
C GLU A 186 -11.83 10.90 14.61
N HIS A 187 -11.40 9.69 14.94
CA HIS A 187 -10.23 9.40 15.74
C HIS A 187 -9.00 8.96 14.93
N ILE A 188 -9.19 8.52 13.67
CA ILE A 188 -8.12 8.08 12.78
C ILE A 188 -7.87 9.05 11.62
N SER A 189 -6.65 9.00 11.05
CA SER A 189 -6.28 9.81 9.88
C SER A 189 -6.38 9.02 8.57
N SER A 190 -6.48 9.73 7.46
CA SER A 190 -6.21 9.25 6.11
C SER A 190 -5.06 10.03 5.44
N ASP A 191 -4.32 10.79 6.24
CA ASP A 191 -3.12 11.48 5.77
C ASP A 191 -2.01 10.47 5.52
N PRO A 192 -1.44 10.40 4.31
CA PRO A 192 -0.34 9.51 4.05
C PRO A 192 0.96 10.05 4.63
N ASP A 193 1.80 9.16 5.14
CA ASP A 193 3.22 9.41 5.24
C ASP A 193 3.83 9.38 3.84
N LEU A 194 4.74 10.31 3.55
CA LEU A 194 5.32 10.50 2.23
C LEU A 194 6.85 10.52 2.33
N VAL A 195 7.48 9.77 1.44
CA VAL A 195 8.93 9.79 1.21
C VAL A 195 9.18 10.06 -0.26
N ILE A 196 10.10 10.97 -0.57
CA ILE A 196 10.63 11.19 -1.93
C ILE A 196 12.14 11.09 -1.83
N GLU A 197 12.73 10.20 -2.61
CA GLU A 197 14.16 9.99 -2.63
C GLU A 197 14.64 9.53 -4.02
N ASP A 198 15.93 9.71 -4.29
CA ASP A 198 16.55 9.16 -5.48
C ASP A 198 16.86 7.67 -5.27
N ILE A 199 16.82 6.90 -6.36
CA ILE A 199 17.14 5.48 -6.35
C ILE A 199 18.64 5.33 -6.50
N ASP A 200 19.31 4.91 -5.44
CA ASP A 200 20.76 4.71 -5.42
C ASP A 200 21.23 3.60 -6.37
N ALA A 201 22.52 3.60 -6.68
CA ALA A 201 23.10 2.64 -7.63
C ALA A 201 23.11 1.19 -7.10
N ASP A 202 23.06 1.02 -5.79
CA ASP A 202 23.03 -0.28 -5.09
C ASP A 202 21.61 -0.77 -4.79
N ALA A 203 20.60 -0.01 -5.20
CA ALA A 203 19.20 -0.44 -5.10
C ALA A 203 18.91 -1.59 -6.08
N GLU A 204 18.43 -2.70 -5.57
CA GLU A 204 18.23 -3.94 -6.32
C GLU A 204 16.76 -4.19 -6.64
N PHE A 205 15.90 -4.03 -5.65
CA PHE A 205 14.46 -4.24 -5.81
C PHE A 205 13.65 -3.64 -4.66
N ILE A 206 12.35 -3.45 -4.92
CA ILE A 206 11.36 -3.00 -3.96
C ILE A 206 10.32 -4.11 -3.77
N ILE A 207 9.87 -4.31 -2.53
CA ILE A 207 8.76 -5.20 -2.18
C ILE A 207 7.66 -4.35 -1.55
N LEU A 208 6.44 -4.45 -2.09
CA LEU A 208 5.22 -3.94 -1.47
C LEU A 208 4.35 -5.15 -1.10
N ALA A 209 3.83 -5.19 0.12
CA ALA A 209 2.92 -6.26 0.50
C ALA A 209 1.93 -5.82 1.58
N SER A 210 0.82 -6.58 1.70
CA SER A 210 -0.13 -6.49 2.79
C SER A 210 0.42 -7.12 4.08
N ASP A 211 -0.26 -6.90 5.18
CA ASP A 211 0.10 -7.42 6.50
C ASP A 211 0.10 -8.96 6.57
N GLY A 212 -0.64 -9.64 5.67
CA GLY A 212 -0.58 -11.09 5.54
C GLY A 212 0.83 -11.64 5.28
N LEU A 213 1.72 -10.86 4.64
CA LEU A 213 3.15 -11.17 4.53
C LEU A 213 3.91 -10.75 5.80
N TRP A 214 3.73 -9.50 6.23
CA TRP A 214 4.58 -8.89 7.24
C TRP A 214 4.34 -9.40 8.67
N THR A 215 3.20 -10.04 8.93
CA THR A 215 2.91 -10.69 10.21
C THR A 215 3.73 -11.96 10.45
N VAL A 216 4.22 -12.60 9.40
CA VAL A 216 4.96 -13.87 9.47
C VAL A 216 6.40 -13.78 8.97
N MET A 217 6.80 -12.62 8.41
CA MET A 217 8.11 -12.44 7.80
C MET A 217 8.67 -11.04 8.13
N SER A 218 9.91 -10.98 8.57
CA SER A 218 10.62 -9.69 8.73
C SER A 218 11.08 -9.13 7.39
N ASP A 219 11.40 -7.84 7.37
CA ASP A 219 11.87 -7.13 6.18
C ASP A 219 13.10 -7.82 5.57
N GLN A 220 14.08 -8.21 6.40
CA GLN A 220 15.31 -8.86 5.93
C GLN A 220 15.06 -10.29 5.43
N GLU A 221 14.19 -11.06 6.10
CA GLU A 221 13.82 -12.39 5.62
C GLU A 221 13.14 -12.34 4.25
N ALA A 222 12.30 -11.33 3.99
CA ALA A 222 11.69 -11.12 2.69
C ALA A 222 12.74 -10.84 1.62
N VAL A 223 13.72 -9.97 1.90
CA VAL A 223 14.86 -9.73 1.01
C VAL A 223 15.65 -11.00 0.76
N ASP A 224 16.04 -11.73 1.83
CA ASP A 224 16.83 -12.95 1.72
C ASP A 224 16.13 -14.07 0.93
N THR A 225 14.81 -14.12 1.00
CA THR A 225 13.99 -15.09 0.26
C THR A 225 14.09 -14.88 -1.26
N VAL A 226 14.19 -13.62 -1.73
CA VAL A 226 14.07 -13.34 -3.17
C VAL A 226 15.27 -12.65 -3.80
N LYS A 227 16.32 -12.33 -3.08
CA LYS A 227 17.50 -11.61 -3.61
C LYS A 227 18.12 -12.28 -4.85
N ASP A 228 18.12 -13.61 -4.92
CA ASP A 228 18.66 -14.40 -6.03
C ASP A 228 17.65 -14.69 -7.14
N VAL A 229 16.36 -14.35 -6.94
CA VAL A 229 15.27 -14.60 -7.89
C VAL A 229 15.15 -13.42 -8.84
N LYS A 230 15.69 -13.53 -10.06
CA LYS A 230 15.73 -12.42 -11.02
C LYS A 230 14.37 -12.05 -11.60
N ASP A 231 13.48 -13.00 -11.75
CA ASP A 231 12.13 -12.81 -12.27
C ASP A 231 11.23 -12.23 -11.17
N ALA A 232 10.69 -11.03 -11.40
CA ALA A 232 9.91 -10.31 -10.40
C ALA A 232 8.61 -11.04 -10.02
N ARG A 233 7.94 -11.70 -10.99
CA ARG A 233 6.73 -12.47 -10.73
C ARG A 233 7.01 -13.71 -9.89
N LYS A 234 8.09 -14.44 -10.21
CA LYS A 234 8.50 -15.59 -9.41
C LYS A 234 8.87 -15.15 -8.00
N ALA A 235 9.56 -14.03 -7.84
CA ALA A 235 9.88 -13.49 -6.53
C ALA A 235 8.61 -13.19 -5.70
N ALA A 236 7.60 -12.57 -6.29
CA ALA A 236 6.33 -12.34 -5.60
C ALA A 236 5.63 -13.66 -5.20
N MET A 237 5.65 -14.66 -6.09
CA MET A 237 5.11 -15.99 -5.79
C MET A 237 5.88 -16.69 -4.66
N GLU A 238 7.22 -16.61 -4.64
CA GLU A 238 8.04 -17.23 -3.58
C GLU A 238 7.78 -16.59 -2.22
N LEU A 239 7.64 -15.26 -2.14
CA LEU A 239 7.28 -14.57 -0.91
C LEU A 239 5.94 -15.06 -0.36
N ILE A 240 4.92 -15.15 -1.20
CA ILE A 240 3.60 -15.63 -0.79
C ILE A 240 3.65 -17.11 -0.36
N ASN A 241 4.34 -17.95 -1.11
CA ASN A 241 4.50 -19.36 -0.76
C ASN A 241 5.19 -19.52 0.60
N GLU A 242 6.24 -18.74 0.88
CA GLU A 242 6.92 -18.73 2.16
C GLU A 242 6.01 -18.24 3.30
N ALA A 243 5.22 -17.18 3.06
CA ALA A 243 4.25 -16.70 4.04
C ALA A 243 3.17 -17.75 4.36
N LEU A 244 2.67 -18.45 3.35
CA LEU A 244 1.73 -19.56 3.54
C LEU A 244 2.38 -20.75 4.28
N HIS A 245 3.66 -21.05 4.00
CA HIS A 245 4.43 -22.07 4.72
C HIS A 245 4.64 -21.73 6.20
N ARG A 246 4.76 -20.44 6.50
CA ARG A 246 4.80 -19.89 7.87
C ARG A 246 3.43 -19.76 8.52
N GLU A 247 2.41 -20.36 7.91
CA GLU A 247 1.03 -20.39 8.41
C GLU A 247 0.33 -19.02 8.46
N SER A 248 0.69 -18.08 7.58
CA SER A 248 -0.15 -16.91 7.37
C SER A 248 -1.59 -17.35 7.05
N LYS A 249 -2.56 -16.68 7.67
CA LYS A 249 -3.98 -16.99 7.54
C LYS A 249 -4.76 -15.88 6.86
N ASP A 250 -4.16 -14.70 6.74
CA ASP A 250 -4.74 -13.53 6.11
C ASP A 250 -4.60 -13.59 4.59
N ASP A 251 -5.31 -12.70 3.91
CA ASP A 251 -5.08 -12.42 2.50
C ASP A 251 -3.65 -11.91 2.32
N ILE A 252 -2.99 -12.33 1.25
CA ILE A 252 -1.61 -11.94 0.98
C ILE A 252 -1.53 -11.38 -0.42
N SER A 253 -1.19 -10.10 -0.53
CA SER A 253 -0.80 -9.48 -1.80
C SER A 253 0.66 -9.04 -1.75
N CYS A 254 1.37 -9.27 -2.84
CA CYS A 254 2.78 -8.89 -2.96
C CYS A 254 3.10 -8.42 -4.37
N ILE A 255 3.82 -7.29 -4.45
CA ILE A 255 4.42 -6.76 -5.67
C ILE A 255 5.93 -6.69 -5.46
N VAL A 256 6.70 -7.24 -6.38
CA VAL A 256 8.15 -7.09 -6.45
C VAL A 256 8.50 -6.25 -7.68
N VAL A 257 9.31 -5.20 -7.46
CA VAL A 257 9.81 -4.33 -8.54
C VAL A 257 11.32 -4.46 -8.60
N ARG A 258 11.86 -5.00 -9.68
CA ARG A 258 13.31 -5.10 -9.93
C ARG A 258 13.83 -3.83 -10.56
N LEU A 259 14.95 -3.35 -10.03
CA LEU A 259 15.67 -2.16 -10.46
C LEU A 259 16.97 -2.63 -11.12
N GLY A 260 16.95 -2.80 -12.46
CA GLY A 260 18.07 -3.31 -13.24
C GLY A 260 19.11 -2.26 -13.60
#